data_e932ab566dbbcec93b54affa5bcdf5ed
#
_entry.id   e932ab566dbbcec93b54affa5bcdf5ed
#
_cell.length_a   1.000
_cell.length_b   1.000
_cell.length_c   1.000
_cell.angle_alpha   90.00
_cell.angle_beta   90.00
_cell.angle_gamma   90.00
#
_symmetry.space_group_name_H-M   'P 1'
#
loop_
_entity.id
_entity.type
_entity.pdbx_description
1 polymer ?
#
loop_
_entity_poly.entity_id
_entity_poly.type
_entity_poly.pdbx_seq_one_letter_code
_entity_poly.pdbx_strand_id
1 'polypeptide(L)'
;QPDADAQQTVDAFSEAYPNVEVEWVRDGTTQMMARLRAEFEAGQPQPDVLLIADTVTMESLEQEGRLLAYPEADTAAYQEALMDPEGYYFSTKLITSGIVYNTAAEMVPSSYEDLLAEEATNNIVMPSPLESGAATIHMVSLTGLPELGWNYYQGLADQGAIAQGGNGGTYRAVAGGQALYGFVVDFLALRNIQDGAPVGFVFPEEGVSAVTEPVAILESANNVPAAKAFVDFVISEEGQELAARQGYLPAHPDVAAPDYFPDRSEISVITFDPAEALENDAAYKERFSEMFGG
;
A
#
# COMPACT_ATOMS: atom_id res chain seq x y z
N GLN A 1 7.26 2.51 0.91
CA GLN A 1 7.55 3.31 2.12
C GLN A 1 8.32 4.61 1.79
N PRO A 2 8.39 5.64 2.67
CA PRO A 2 9.22 6.84 2.52
C PRO A 2 10.73 6.51 2.58
N ASP A 3 11.56 7.41 2.01
CA ASP A 3 13.04 7.24 1.98
C ASP A 3 13.64 7.11 3.39
N ALA A 4 13.13 7.88 4.36
CA ALA A 4 13.62 7.82 5.73
C ALA A 4 13.33 6.46 6.39
N ASP A 5 12.17 5.87 6.13
CA ASP A 5 11.79 4.55 6.65
C ASP A 5 12.60 3.45 5.96
N ALA A 6 12.85 3.58 4.65
CA ALA A 6 13.70 2.65 3.91
C ALA A 6 15.12 2.64 4.47
N GLN A 7 15.69 3.83 4.70
CA GLN A 7 17.03 3.95 5.29
C GLN A 7 17.08 3.35 6.70
N GLN A 8 16.11 3.61 7.56
CA GLN A 8 16.05 3.00 8.90
C GLN A 8 15.98 1.47 8.84
N THR A 9 15.24 0.91 7.86
CA THR A 9 15.16 -0.55 7.68
C THR A 9 16.52 -1.11 7.25
N VAL A 10 17.21 -0.44 6.34
CA VAL A 10 18.55 -0.84 5.90
C VAL A 10 19.57 -0.71 7.02
N ASP A 11 19.53 0.36 7.82
CA ASP A 11 20.42 0.57 8.95
C ASP A 11 20.25 -0.54 10.00
N ALA A 12 19.01 -0.86 10.38
CA ALA A 12 18.71 -1.93 11.33
C ALA A 12 19.11 -3.32 10.80
N PHE A 13 18.85 -3.59 9.51
CA PHE A 13 19.32 -4.81 8.87
C PHE A 13 20.86 -4.90 8.90
N SER A 14 21.55 -3.82 8.61
CA SER A 14 23.02 -3.78 8.59
C SER A 14 23.64 -3.98 10.00
N GLU A 15 22.93 -3.57 11.06
CA GLU A 15 23.34 -3.88 12.44
C GLU A 15 23.21 -5.37 12.73
N ALA A 16 22.14 -6.01 12.29
CA ALA A 16 21.92 -7.46 12.46
C ALA A 16 22.84 -8.30 11.56
N TYR A 17 23.14 -7.82 10.35
CA TYR A 17 23.93 -8.52 9.32
C TYR A 17 25.11 -7.68 8.82
N PRO A 18 26.14 -7.42 9.63
CA PRO A 18 27.21 -6.44 9.32
C PRO A 18 28.11 -6.83 8.15
N ASN A 19 27.97 -8.03 7.61
CA ASN A 19 28.73 -8.50 6.45
C ASN A 19 27.91 -8.40 5.13
N VAL A 20 26.70 -7.84 5.17
CA VAL A 20 25.83 -7.64 4.01
C VAL A 20 25.69 -6.13 3.77
N GLU A 21 26.09 -5.68 2.60
CA GLU A 21 25.89 -4.31 2.15
C GLU A 21 24.57 -4.24 1.37
N VAL A 22 23.75 -3.23 1.65
CA VAL A 22 22.47 -3.00 0.99
C VAL A 22 22.52 -1.68 0.22
N GLU A 23 22.41 -1.77 -1.10
CA GLU A 23 22.10 -0.64 -1.95
C GLU A 23 20.61 -0.63 -2.27
N TRP A 24 19.97 0.51 -2.16
CA TRP A 24 18.54 0.60 -2.43
C TRP A 24 18.17 1.80 -3.29
N VAL A 25 17.10 1.65 -4.03
CA VAL A 25 16.46 2.73 -4.80
C VAL A 25 14.96 2.71 -4.53
N ARG A 26 14.36 3.88 -4.57
CA ARG A 26 12.93 4.04 -4.33
C ARG A 26 12.29 4.91 -5.39
N ASP A 27 11.13 4.48 -5.87
CA ASP A 27 10.28 5.24 -6.77
C ASP A 27 8.79 4.84 -6.55
N GLY A 28 7.87 5.46 -7.28
CA GLY A 28 6.49 4.98 -7.36
C GLY A 28 6.40 3.59 -8.00
N THR A 29 5.35 2.82 -7.65
CA THR A 29 5.21 1.44 -8.14
C THR A 29 5.29 1.36 -9.67
N THR A 30 4.56 2.22 -10.38
CA THR A 30 4.54 2.21 -11.86
C THR A 30 5.91 2.51 -12.46
N GLN A 31 6.63 3.49 -11.93
CA GLN A 31 7.96 3.88 -12.41
C GLN A 31 8.99 2.78 -12.11
N MET A 32 8.92 2.20 -10.90
CA MET A 32 9.80 1.10 -10.51
C MET A 32 9.58 -0.12 -11.41
N MET A 33 8.32 -0.47 -11.70
CA MET A 33 8.00 -1.59 -12.57
C MET A 33 8.40 -1.34 -14.02
N ALA A 34 8.24 -0.12 -14.54
CA ALA A 34 8.71 0.23 -15.89
C ALA A 34 10.23 0.04 -16.02
N ARG A 35 10.99 0.47 -15.00
CA ARG A 35 12.44 0.27 -14.93
C ARG A 35 12.79 -1.22 -14.88
N LEU A 36 12.17 -1.98 -13.98
CA LEU A 36 12.44 -3.40 -13.79
C LEU A 36 12.12 -4.20 -15.06
N ARG A 37 11.01 -3.91 -15.74
CA ARG A 37 10.66 -4.56 -17.01
C ARG A 37 11.69 -4.28 -18.11
N ALA A 38 12.21 -3.05 -18.21
CA ALA A 38 13.28 -2.71 -19.14
C ALA A 38 14.59 -3.45 -18.82
N GLU A 39 14.91 -3.64 -17.53
CA GLU A 39 16.05 -4.44 -17.08
C GLU A 39 15.89 -5.94 -17.43
N PHE A 40 14.67 -6.49 -17.28
CA PHE A 40 14.36 -7.86 -17.72
C PHE A 40 14.50 -8.02 -19.24
N GLU A 41 14.00 -7.09 -20.03
CA GLU A 41 14.14 -7.11 -21.48
C GLU A 41 15.61 -7.03 -21.93
N ALA A 42 16.42 -6.27 -21.22
CA ALA A 42 17.87 -6.17 -21.45
C ALA A 42 18.65 -7.40 -20.95
N GLY A 43 17.99 -8.32 -20.21
CA GLY A 43 18.63 -9.49 -19.60
C GLY A 43 19.61 -9.12 -18.46
N GLN A 44 19.42 -7.98 -17.83
CA GLN A 44 20.30 -7.45 -16.79
C GLN A 44 19.49 -6.86 -15.61
N PRO A 45 18.59 -7.61 -14.99
CA PRO A 45 17.91 -7.15 -13.78
C PRO A 45 18.93 -6.89 -12.67
N GLN A 46 18.78 -5.75 -11.99
CA GLN A 46 19.77 -5.30 -10.99
C GLN A 46 19.37 -5.71 -9.55
N PRO A 47 18.10 -5.65 -9.15
CA PRO A 47 17.76 -5.91 -7.76
C PRO A 47 17.79 -7.40 -7.41
N ASP A 48 18.19 -7.73 -6.17
CA ASP A 48 18.02 -9.05 -5.58
C ASP A 48 16.64 -9.20 -4.93
N VAL A 49 16.13 -8.10 -4.35
CA VAL A 49 14.89 -8.05 -3.57
C VAL A 49 13.99 -6.92 -4.06
N LEU A 50 12.69 -7.18 -4.09
CA LEU A 50 11.65 -6.17 -4.32
C LEU A 50 10.81 -5.97 -3.05
N LEU A 51 10.41 -4.73 -2.80
CA LEU A 51 9.48 -4.35 -1.75
C LEU A 51 8.50 -3.33 -2.34
N ILE A 52 7.32 -3.78 -2.71
CA ILE A 52 6.34 -3.02 -3.52
C ILE A 52 4.98 -3.04 -2.83
N ALA A 53 4.38 -1.88 -2.67
CA ALA A 53 3.05 -1.72 -2.07
C ALA A 53 1.92 -2.09 -3.05
N ASP A 54 1.97 -3.31 -3.61
CA ASP A 54 1.01 -3.80 -4.60
C ASP A 54 1.12 -5.33 -4.77
N THR A 55 0.17 -6.06 -4.21
CA THR A 55 0.12 -7.53 -4.32
C THR A 55 -0.25 -8.00 -5.73
N VAL A 56 -1.01 -7.23 -6.50
CA VAL A 56 -1.34 -7.55 -7.91
C VAL A 56 -0.06 -7.57 -8.77
N THR A 57 0.85 -6.63 -8.52
CA THR A 57 2.17 -6.62 -9.16
C THR A 57 3.00 -7.85 -8.78
N MET A 58 2.97 -8.28 -7.50
CA MET A 58 3.69 -9.49 -7.08
C MET A 58 3.11 -10.74 -7.74
N GLU A 59 1.80 -10.87 -7.80
CA GLU A 59 1.11 -11.94 -8.51
C GLU A 59 1.51 -12.00 -9.99
N SER A 60 1.58 -10.85 -10.67
CA SER A 60 2.06 -10.78 -12.06
C SER A 60 3.48 -11.30 -12.21
N LEU A 61 4.40 -10.89 -11.32
CA LEU A 61 5.79 -11.31 -11.37
C LEU A 61 5.97 -12.80 -11.06
N GLU A 62 5.15 -13.35 -10.17
CA GLU A 62 5.10 -14.77 -9.89
C GLU A 62 4.66 -15.55 -11.11
N GLN A 63 3.53 -15.21 -11.72
CA GLN A 63 3.02 -15.87 -12.94
C GLN A 63 3.99 -15.76 -14.11
N GLU A 64 4.78 -14.70 -14.20
CA GLU A 64 5.84 -14.50 -15.17
C GLU A 64 7.11 -15.33 -14.84
N GLY A 65 7.17 -16.03 -13.70
CA GLY A 65 8.35 -16.78 -13.23
C GLY A 65 9.53 -15.86 -12.89
N ARG A 66 9.27 -14.66 -12.39
CA ARG A 66 10.29 -13.67 -12.04
C ARG A 66 10.69 -13.69 -10.57
N LEU A 67 9.92 -14.39 -9.74
CA LEU A 67 10.17 -14.49 -8.31
C LEU A 67 10.79 -15.84 -7.95
N LEU A 68 11.63 -15.85 -6.93
CA LEU A 68 12.23 -17.04 -6.34
C LEU A 68 11.40 -17.45 -5.11
N ALA A 69 10.87 -18.67 -5.13
CA ALA A 69 10.16 -19.21 -3.98
C ALA A 69 11.11 -19.41 -2.78
N TYR A 70 10.64 -19.04 -1.59
CA TYR A 70 11.34 -19.24 -0.33
C TYR A 70 10.40 -19.85 0.73
N PRO A 71 9.92 -21.08 0.54
CA PRO A 71 8.95 -21.71 1.44
C PRO A 71 9.52 -22.04 2.84
N GLU A 72 10.83 -21.92 3.06
CA GLU A 72 11.45 -22.11 4.35
C GLU A 72 11.40 -20.87 5.26
N ALA A 73 10.91 -19.72 4.76
CA ALA A 73 10.75 -18.51 5.57
C ALA A 73 9.83 -18.77 6.78
N ASP A 74 10.17 -18.21 7.94
CA ASP A 74 9.40 -18.41 9.17
C ASP A 74 8.13 -17.54 9.16
N THR A 75 7.07 -18.09 8.61
CA THR A 75 5.74 -17.45 8.51
C THR A 75 4.71 -18.07 9.45
N ALA A 76 5.13 -18.98 10.36
CA ALA A 76 4.21 -19.77 11.18
C ALA A 76 3.27 -18.94 12.08
N ALA A 77 3.68 -17.74 12.48
CA ALA A 77 2.88 -16.82 13.27
C ALA A 77 1.88 -16.02 12.44
N TYR A 78 2.09 -15.89 11.14
CA TYR A 78 1.31 -15.02 10.28
C TYR A 78 -0.04 -15.64 9.88
N GLN A 79 -1.01 -14.79 9.59
CA GLN A 79 -2.28 -15.24 9.00
C GLN A 79 -2.05 -15.67 7.54
N GLU A 80 -2.61 -16.80 7.13
CA GLU A 80 -2.47 -17.33 5.77
C GLU A 80 -2.83 -16.29 4.68
N ALA A 81 -3.84 -15.45 4.92
CA ALA A 81 -4.26 -14.42 3.98
C ALA A 81 -3.23 -13.28 3.77
N LEU A 82 -2.18 -13.22 4.60
CA LEU A 82 -1.11 -12.22 4.51
C LEU A 82 0.15 -12.76 3.83
N MET A 83 0.15 -14.02 3.41
CA MET A 83 1.31 -14.69 2.83
C MET A 83 0.93 -15.35 1.52
N ASP A 84 1.84 -15.34 0.58
CA ASP A 84 1.69 -16.18 -0.59
C ASP A 84 1.82 -17.66 -0.19
N PRO A 85 0.86 -18.54 -0.60
CA PRO A 85 0.84 -19.94 -0.18
C PRO A 85 2.01 -20.76 -0.71
N GLU A 86 2.65 -20.33 -1.81
CA GLU A 86 3.81 -20.99 -2.42
C GLU A 86 5.15 -20.37 -1.97
N GLY A 87 5.10 -19.25 -1.20
CA GLY A 87 6.26 -18.58 -0.62
C GLY A 87 7.06 -17.73 -1.60
N TYR A 88 6.41 -17.11 -2.57
CA TYR A 88 7.05 -16.18 -3.49
C TYR A 88 7.15 -14.76 -2.95
N TYR A 89 6.20 -14.34 -2.11
CA TYR A 89 6.24 -13.02 -1.47
C TYR A 89 5.62 -13.04 -0.06
N PHE A 90 6.05 -12.10 0.77
CA PHE A 90 5.76 -12.08 2.21
C PHE A 90 5.34 -10.68 2.64
N SER A 91 4.24 -10.58 3.39
CA SER A 91 3.77 -9.31 3.94
C SER A 91 4.72 -8.75 4.99
N THR A 92 5.13 -7.50 4.83
CA THR A 92 6.04 -6.84 5.78
C THR A 92 5.31 -5.93 6.76
N LYS A 93 4.12 -5.45 6.42
CA LYS A 93 3.27 -4.57 7.25
C LYS A 93 1.88 -4.52 6.63
N LEU A 94 0.93 -3.97 7.37
CA LEU A 94 -0.38 -3.61 6.82
C LEU A 94 -0.42 -2.09 6.64
N ILE A 95 -0.76 -1.64 5.45
CA ILE A 95 -0.99 -0.24 5.12
C ILE A 95 -2.44 -0.16 4.66
N THR A 96 -3.30 0.41 5.48
CA THR A 96 -4.70 0.57 5.12
C THR A 96 -4.95 1.89 4.42
N SER A 97 -5.95 1.95 3.54
CA SER A 97 -6.40 3.19 2.92
C SER A 97 -7.80 3.53 3.40
N GLY A 98 -7.96 4.75 3.91
CA GLY A 98 -9.22 5.27 4.42
C GLY A 98 -9.43 6.72 3.98
N ILE A 99 -10.37 7.39 4.64
CA ILE A 99 -10.71 8.78 4.34
C ILE A 99 -9.88 9.72 5.20
N VAL A 100 -9.13 10.63 4.57
CA VAL A 100 -8.55 11.80 5.22
C VAL A 100 -9.48 12.99 5.00
N TYR A 101 -9.71 13.80 6.03
CA TYR A 101 -10.46 15.05 5.92
C TYR A 101 -9.72 16.20 6.59
N ASN A 102 -9.87 17.40 6.06
CA ASN A 102 -9.37 18.61 6.71
C ASN A 102 -10.27 18.97 7.89
N THR A 103 -9.70 19.34 9.04
CA THR A 103 -10.48 19.70 10.25
C THR A 103 -11.34 20.94 10.10
N ALA A 104 -11.18 21.71 9.01
CA ALA A 104 -12.06 22.80 8.66
C ALA A 104 -13.34 22.34 7.89
N ALA A 105 -13.45 21.06 7.54
CA ALA A 105 -14.64 20.51 6.90
C ALA A 105 -15.84 20.55 7.87
N GLU A 106 -17.01 20.86 7.34
CA GLU A 106 -18.25 20.90 8.13
C GLU A 106 -18.76 19.48 8.44
N MET A 107 -18.54 18.53 7.53
CA MET A 107 -18.90 17.13 7.68
C MET A 107 -17.66 16.30 8.08
N VAL A 108 -17.81 15.49 9.11
CA VAL A 108 -16.85 14.41 9.44
C VAL A 108 -17.43 13.12 8.90
N PRO A 109 -16.82 12.52 7.84
CA PRO A 109 -17.35 11.32 7.24
C PRO A 109 -17.19 10.10 8.17
N SER A 110 -18.09 9.14 8.07
CA SER A 110 -18.03 7.82 8.74
C SER A 110 -18.01 6.67 7.74
N SER A 111 -18.45 6.92 6.52
CA SER A 111 -18.55 5.95 5.43
C SER A 111 -18.03 6.52 4.12
N TYR A 112 -17.76 5.65 3.15
CA TYR A 112 -17.42 6.10 1.80
C TYR A 112 -18.61 6.83 1.15
N GLU A 113 -19.84 6.38 1.41
CA GLU A 113 -21.04 7.00 0.84
C GLU A 113 -21.23 8.46 1.26
N ASP A 114 -20.73 8.85 2.45
CA ASP A 114 -20.77 10.24 2.91
C ASP A 114 -20.09 11.21 1.92
N LEU A 115 -19.08 10.75 1.16
CA LEU A 115 -18.40 11.58 0.16
C LEU A 115 -19.24 11.84 -1.10
N LEU A 116 -20.42 11.23 -1.23
CA LEU A 116 -21.40 11.55 -2.27
C LEU A 116 -22.39 12.65 -1.86
N ALA A 117 -22.28 13.15 -0.61
CA ALA A 117 -23.12 14.24 -0.13
C ALA A 117 -22.72 15.61 -0.77
N GLU A 118 -23.66 16.56 -0.76
CA GLU A 118 -23.47 17.90 -1.34
C GLU A 118 -22.26 18.64 -0.73
N GLU A 119 -21.98 18.43 0.55
CA GLU A 119 -20.88 19.03 1.30
C GLU A 119 -19.50 18.65 0.76
N ALA A 120 -19.39 17.52 0.09
CA ALA A 120 -18.14 17.04 -0.51
C ALA A 120 -17.95 17.49 -1.97
N THR A 121 -18.95 18.12 -2.60
CA THR A 121 -18.91 18.51 -4.02
C THR A 121 -17.72 19.43 -4.33
N ASN A 122 -16.91 19.05 -5.33
CA ASN A 122 -15.67 19.70 -5.76
C ASN A 122 -14.58 19.83 -4.66
N ASN A 123 -14.67 19.02 -3.60
CA ASN A 123 -13.75 19.05 -2.46
C ASN A 123 -13.07 17.69 -2.21
N ILE A 124 -13.09 16.77 -3.17
CA ILE A 124 -12.51 15.44 -3.05
C ILE A 124 -11.27 15.31 -3.93
N VAL A 125 -10.20 14.77 -3.37
CA VAL A 125 -8.98 14.42 -4.10
C VAL A 125 -8.54 13.01 -3.72
N MET A 126 -8.04 12.24 -4.69
CA MET A 126 -7.57 10.88 -4.44
C MET A 126 -6.33 10.53 -5.27
N PRO A 127 -5.50 9.58 -4.84
CA PRO A 127 -4.40 9.11 -5.64
C PRO A 127 -4.92 8.34 -6.86
N SER A 128 -4.20 8.43 -7.98
CA SER A 128 -4.55 7.71 -9.20
C SER A 128 -4.05 6.25 -9.16
N PRO A 129 -4.90 5.26 -9.47
CA PRO A 129 -4.46 3.88 -9.64
C PRO A 129 -3.52 3.67 -10.84
N LEU A 130 -3.41 4.66 -11.73
CA LEU A 130 -2.45 4.65 -12.84
C LEU A 130 -1.02 4.95 -12.37
N GLU A 131 -0.85 5.51 -11.17
CA GLU A 131 0.44 5.95 -10.63
C GLU A 131 0.79 5.28 -9.30
N SER A 132 -0.19 4.84 -8.52
CA SER A 132 -0.03 4.32 -7.16
C SER A 132 -0.62 2.91 -7.00
N GLY A 133 0.23 1.94 -6.64
CA GLY A 133 -0.20 0.57 -6.34
C GLY A 133 -1.23 0.52 -5.20
N ALA A 134 -1.03 1.28 -4.13
CA ALA A 134 -2.02 1.35 -3.04
C ALA A 134 -3.38 1.88 -3.53
N ALA A 135 -3.40 2.81 -4.50
CA ALA A 135 -4.65 3.27 -5.10
C ALA A 135 -5.27 2.20 -6.01
N THR A 136 -4.45 1.38 -6.69
CA THR A 136 -4.95 0.21 -7.43
C THR A 136 -5.67 -0.75 -6.50
N ILE A 137 -5.04 -1.12 -5.38
CA ILE A 137 -5.66 -2.01 -4.39
C ILE A 137 -6.93 -1.39 -3.80
N HIS A 138 -6.92 -0.08 -3.51
CA HIS A 138 -8.10 0.62 -3.02
C HIS A 138 -9.25 0.57 -4.04
N MET A 139 -8.97 0.83 -5.31
CA MET A 139 -9.95 0.73 -6.39
C MET A 139 -10.52 -0.68 -6.50
N VAL A 140 -9.68 -1.71 -6.53
CA VAL A 140 -10.11 -3.11 -6.61
C VAL A 140 -10.99 -3.47 -5.42
N SER A 141 -10.58 -3.10 -4.20
CA SER A 141 -11.35 -3.39 -2.98
C SER A 141 -12.73 -2.76 -3.01
N LEU A 142 -12.84 -1.46 -3.32
CA LEU A 142 -14.13 -0.77 -3.31
C LEU A 142 -15.04 -1.19 -4.47
N THR A 143 -14.47 -1.47 -5.64
CA THR A 143 -15.26 -1.94 -6.78
C THR A 143 -15.79 -3.36 -6.59
N GLY A 144 -15.18 -4.15 -5.72
CA GLY A 144 -15.64 -5.48 -5.30
C GLY A 144 -16.81 -5.46 -4.31
N LEU A 145 -17.06 -4.33 -3.62
CA LEU A 145 -18.18 -4.22 -2.68
C LEU A 145 -19.50 -3.99 -3.43
N PRO A 146 -20.52 -4.84 -3.18
CA PRO A 146 -21.82 -4.73 -3.87
C PRO A 146 -22.54 -3.39 -3.66
N GLU A 147 -22.36 -2.78 -2.48
CA GLU A 147 -22.96 -1.50 -2.09
C GLU A 147 -22.27 -0.30 -2.75
N LEU A 148 -20.99 -0.39 -3.08
CA LEU A 148 -20.22 0.68 -3.69
C LEU A 148 -20.00 0.46 -5.19
N GLY A 149 -19.13 -0.45 -5.53
CA GLY A 149 -18.83 -0.81 -6.92
C GLY A 149 -18.36 0.36 -7.78
N TRP A 150 -18.51 0.22 -9.08
CA TRP A 150 -18.19 1.27 -10.03
C TRP A 150 -19.17 2.46 -9.99
N ASN A 151 -20.37 2.25 -9.45
CA ASN A 151 -21.34 3.34 -9.28
C ASN A 151 -20.85 4.38 -8.28
N TYR A 152 -20.12 3.94 -7.25
CA TYR A 152 -19.49 4.83 -6.29
C TYR A 152 -18.42 5.73 -6.96
N TYR A 153 -17.54 5.14 -7.77
CA TYR A 153 -16.54 5.92 -8.52
C TYR A 153 -17.18 6.89 -9.51
N GLN A 154 -18.28 6.48 -10.19
CA GLN A 154 -19.04 7.40 -11.02
C GLN A 154 -19.63 8.55 -10.20
N GLY A 155 -20.19 8.26 -9.01
CA GLY A 155 -20.68 9.27 -8.09
C GLY A 155 -19.61 10.27 -7.67
N LEU A 156 -18.39 9.79 -7.36
CA LEU A 156 -17.24 10.65 -7.04
C LEU A 156 -16.85 11.54 -8.24
N ALA A 157 -16.84 10.99 -9.45
CA ALA A 157 -16.58 11.77 -10.67
C ALA A 157 -17.66 12.85 -10.90
N ASP A 158 -18.93 12.51 -10.71
CA ASP A 158 -20.06 13.45 -10.82
C ASP A 158 -20.00 14.54 -9.74
N GLN A 159 -19.43 14.24 -8.56
CA GLN A 159 -19.12 15.20 -7.49
C GLN A 159 -17.90 16.09 -7.79
N GLY A 160 -17.23 15.88 -8.91
CA GLY A 160 -16.04 16.65 -9.30
C GLY A 160 -14.76 16.23 -8.54
N ALA A 161 -14.68 15.00 -8.06
CA ALA A 161 -13.46 14.49 -7.46
C ALA A 161 -12.30 14.46 -8.46
N ILE A 162 -11.11 14.77 -7.98
CA ILE A 162 -9.87 14.80 -8.78
C ILE A 162 -8.99 13.61 -8.39
N ALA A 163 -8.61 12.79 -9.38
CA ALA A 163 -7.69 11.69 -9.22
C ALA A 163 -6.35 12.03 -9.89
N GLN A 164 -5.27 12.13 -9.10
CA GLN A 164 -3.95 12.43 -9.65
C GLN A 164 -2.80 12.08 -8.69
N GLY A 165 -1.67 11.68 -9.24
CA GLY A 165 -0.47 11.41 -8.47
C GLY A 165 -0.64 10.29 -7.45
N GLY A 166 0.16 10.34 -6.39
CA GLY A 166 0.14 9.36 -5.30
C GLY A 166 -0.35 9.93 -3.98
N ASN A 167 -0.42 9.08 -2.95
CA ASN A 167 -0.92 9.39 -1.61
C ASN A 167 -0.33 10.65 -0.97
N GLY A 168 0.97 10.92 -1.17
CA GLY A 168 1.62 12.12 -0.64
C GLY A 168 1.09 13.42 -1.25
N GLY A 169 0.68 13.40 -2.52
CA GLY A 169 0.03 14.53 -3.20
C GLY A 169 -1.35 14.81 -2.61
N THR A 170 -2.15 13.76 -2.52
CA THR A 170 -3.49 13.80 -1.92
C THR A 170 -3.44 14.32 -0.48
N TYR A 171 -2.58 13.75 0.36
CA TYR A 171 -2.42 14.20 1.74
C TYR A 171 -2.11 15.71 1.82
N ARG A 172 -1.12 16.18 1.02
CA ARG A 172 -0.76 17.62 1.03
C ARG A 172 -1.90 18.50 0.57
N ALA A 173 -2.69 18.09 -0.39
CA ALA A 173 -3.84 18.84 -0.86
C ALA A 173 -4.90 19.00 0.24
N VAL A 174 -5.20 17.92 0.97
CA VAL A 174 -6.17 17.97 2.08
C VAL A 174 -5.60 18.73 3.27
N ALA A 175 -4.38 18.45 3.70
CA ALA A 175 -3.75 19.14 4.83
C ALA A 175 -3.56 20.65 4.56
N GLY A 176 -3.33 21.02 3.30
CA GLY A 176 -3.22 22.41 2.86
C GLY A 176 -4.55 23.11 2.59
N GLY A 177 -5.68 22.42 2.74
CA GLY A 177 -7.02 22.98 2.51
C GLY A 177 -7.35 23.25 1.03
N GLN A 178 -6.66 22.62 0.10
CA GLN A 178 -6.97 22.68 -1.34
C GLN A 178 -8.17 21.79 -1.69
N ALA A 179 -8.37 20.74 -0.89
CA ALA A 179 -9.56 19.91 -0.86
C ALA A 179 -9.90 19.62 0.60
N LEU A 180 -11.16 19.27 0.87
CA LEU A 180 -11.59 18.96 2.24
C LEU A 180 -11.53 17.48 2.56
N TYR A 181 -11.60 16.63 1.54
CA TYR A 181 -11.65 15.17 1.65
C TYR A 181 -10.71 14.49 0.68
N GLY A 182 -10.29 13.29 1.02
CA GLY A 182 -9.51 12.46 0.10
C GLY A 182 -9.30 11.05 0.63
N PHE A 183 -8.72 10.20 -0.20
CA PHE A 183 -8.27 8.87 0.20
C PHE A 183 -6.76 8.89 0.37
N VAL A 184 -6.28 8.37 1.49
CA VAL A 184 -4.84 8.21 1.73
C VAL A 184 -4.56 6.96 2.53
N VAL A 185 -3.31 6.52 2.49
CA VAL A 185 -2.82 5.48 3.37
C VAL A 185 -2.72 5.99 4.82
N ASP A 186 -3.09 5.14 5.77
CA ASP A 186 -3.25 5.40 7.20
C ASP A 186 -2.03 6.09 7.84
N PHE A 187 -0.86 5.49 7.73
CA PHE A 187 0.36 5.99 8.38
C PHE A 187 0.67 7.44 8.01
N LEU A 188 0.35 7.83 6.78
CA LEU A 188 0.63 9.18 6.29
C LEU A 188 -0.24 10.23 6.99
N ALA A 189 -1.52 9.93 7.21
CA ALA A 189 -2.40 10.80 7.97
C ALA A 189 -2.12 10.71 9.48
N LEU A 190 -2.08 9.50 10.03
CA LEU A 190 -1.98 9.28 11.48
C LEU A 190 -0.69 9.84 12.08
N ARG A 191 0.48 9.66 11.44
CA ARG A 191 1.73 10.27 11.91
C ARG A 191 1.65 11.80 11.95
N ASN A 192 1.15 12.40 10.88
CA ASN A 192 1.06 13.86 10.81
C ASN A 192 0.00 14.45 11.76
N ILE A 193 -1.05 13.69 12.11
CA ILE A 193 -2.01 14.07 13.16
C ILE A 193 -1.28 14.19 14.51
N GLN A 194 -0.36 13.26 14.83
CA GLN A 194 0.47 13.34 16.04
C GLN A 194 1.34 14.62 16.07
N ASP A 195 1.77 15.09 14.90
CA ASP A 195 2.55 16.31 14.73
C ASP A 195 1.66 17.58 14.66
N GLY A 196 0.35 17.44 14.84
CA GLY A 196 -0.60 18.56 14.89
C GLY A 196 -1.08 19.04 13.52
N ALA A 197 -1.02 18.23 12.48
CA ALA A 197 -1.57 18.57 11.19
C ALA A 197 -3.11 18.78 11.27
N PRO A 198 -3.69 19.74 10.51
CA PRO A 198 -5.11 20.04 10.56
C PRO A 198 -5.94 19.04 9.75
N VAL A 199 -5.76 17.76 10.00
CA VAL A 199 -6.49 16.67 9.34
C VAL A 199 -7.00 15.66 10.37
N GLY A 200 -8.07 14.94 10.01
CA GLY A 200 -8.50 13.71 10.66
C GLY A 200 -8.43 12.56 9.69
N PHE A 201 -8.43 11.33 10.22
CA PHE A 201 -8.44 10.09 9.44
C PHE A 201 -9.58 9.20 9.93
N VAL A 202 -10.26 8.56 8.99
CA VAL A 202 -11.40 7.68 9.26
C VAL A 202 -11.12 6.31 8.65
N PHE A 203 -11.38 5.28 9.44
CA PHE A 203 -11.56 3.91 8.98
C PHE A 203 -13.07 3.75 8.69
N PRO A 204 -13.50 3.75 7.40
CA PRO A 204 -14.94 3.74 7.06
C PRO A 204 -15.66 2.48 7.53
N GLU A 205 -16.98 2.61 7.76
CA GLU A 205 -17.82 1.52 8.27
C GLU A 205 -17.84 0.30 7.34
N GLU A 206 -17.71 0.50 6.03
CA GLU A 206 -17.64 -0.56 5.03
C GLU A 206 -16.31 -1.33 5.09
N GLY A 207 -15.33 -0.80 5.78
CA GLY A 207 -13.98 -1.32 5.90
C GLY A 207 -12.94 -0.53 5.10
N VAL A 208 -11.70 -0.95 5.19
CA VAL A 208 -10.56 -0.34 4.51
C VAL A 208 -9.92 -1.33 3.54
N SER A 209 -9.38 -0.85 2.44
CA SER A 209 -8.45 -1.65 1.66
C SER A 209 -7.11 -1.75 2.41
N ALA A 210 -6.42 -2.86 2.26
CA ALA A 210 -5.11 -3.06 2.86
C ALA A 210 -4.08 -3.50 1.83
N VAL A 211 -2.92 -2.86 1.90
CA VAL A 211 -1.72 -3.25 1.16
C VAL A 211 -0.72 -3.81 2.16
N THR A 212 -0.17 -4.96 1.84
CA THR A 212 0.76 -5.64 2.75
C THR A 212 2.23 -5.23 2.55
N GLU A 213 2.51 -4.36 1.58
CA GLU A 213 3.85 -3.99 1.10
C GLU A 213 4.78 -5.21 1.04
N PRO A 214 4.43 -6.21 0.20
CA PRO A 214 5.14 -7.48 0.19
C PRO A 214 6.60 -7.34 -0.23
N VAL A 215 7.45 -8.17 0.38
CA VAL A 215 8.84 -8.41 0.00
C VAL A 215 8.93 -9.69 -0.81
N ALA A 216 9.71 -9.68 -1.89
CA ALA A 216 9.97 -10.84 -2.72
C ALA A 216 11.45 -10.90 -3.14
N ILE A 217 11.96 -12.09 -3.37
CA ILE A 217 13.29 -12.33 -3.95
C ILE A 217 13.11 -12.51 -5.46
N LEU A 218 13.93 -11.83 -6.26
CA LEU A 218 13.92 -12.08 -7.70
C LEU A 218 14.59 -13.42 -8.04
N GLU A 219 14.05 -14.13 -9.04
CA GLU A 219 14.66 -15.36 -9.55
C GLU A 219 16.08 -15.11 -10.08
N SER A 220 16.34 -13.91 -10.57
CA SER A 220 17.63 -13.44 -11.07
C SER A 220 18.59 -12.93 -9.98
N ALA A 221 18.26 -13.05 -8.69
CA ALA A 221 19.05 -12.53 -7.58
C ALA A 221 20.51 -13.05 -7.63
N ASN A 222 21.47 -12.13 -7.53
CA ASN A 222 22.89 -12.48 -7.54
C ASN A 222 23.39 -12.99 -6.18
N ASN A 223 22.73 -12.56 -5.09
CA ASN A 223 23.07 -12.95 -3.73
C ASN A 223 21.85 -13.49 -2.96
N VAL A 224 21.38 -14.67 -3.37
CA VAL A 224 20.22 -15.31 -2.75
C VAL A 224 20.36 -15.48 -1.22
N PRO A 225 21.52 -15.86 -0.65
CA PRO A 225 21.65 -15.93 0.82
C PRO A 225 21.42 -14.59 1.52
N ALA A 226 21.92 -13.48 0.98
CA ALA A 226 21.68 -12.15 1.54
C ALA A 226 20.23 -11.70 1.34
N ALA A 227 19.64 -11.99 0.18
CA ALA A 227 18.23 -11.72 -0.10
C ALA A 227 17.30 -12.45 0.89
N LYS A 228 17.55 -13.75 1.16
CA LYS A 228 16.83 -14.53 2.18
C LYS A 228 16.99 -13.92 3.57
N ALA A 229 18.22 -13.55 3.97
CA ALA A 229 18.47 -12.90 5.26
C ALA A 229 17.70 -11.57 5.40
N PHE A 230 17.55 -10.81 4.31
CA PHE A 230 16.75 -9.57 4.32
C PHE A 230 15.26 -9.86 4.47
N VAL A 231 14.74 -10.88 3.77
CA VAL A 231 13.34 -11.33 3.93
C VAL A 231 13.11 -11.76 5.38
N ASP A 232 13.95 -12.66 5.92
CA ASP A 232 13.85 -13.15 7.28
C ASP A 232 13.86 -12.00 8.30
N PHE A 233 14.70 -10.99 8.10
CA PHE A 233 14.75 -9.82 8.97
C PHE A 233 13.44 -9.03 8.95
N VAL A 234 12.92 -8.66 7.77
CA VAL A 234 11.74 -7.79 7.69
C VAL A 234 10.46 -8.47 8.14
N ILE A 235 10.41 -9.82 8.10
CA ILE A 235 9.28 -10.59 8.63
C ILE A 235 9.49 -11.06 10.07
N SER A 236 10.68 -10.89 10.65
CA SER A 236 10.93 -11.24 12.06
C SER A 236 10.20 -10.31 13.03
N GLU A 237 10.04 -10.72 14.28
CA GLU A 237 9.48 -9.87 15.33
C GLU A 237 10.24 -8.54 15.43
N GLU A 238 11.60 -8.55 15.38
CA GLU A 238 12.43 -7.34 15.39
C GLU A 238 12.16 -6.40 14.22
N GLY A 239 12.06 -6.93 12.99
CA GLY A 239 11.71 -6.16 11.79
C GLY A 239 10.30 -5.59 11.86
N GLN A 240 9.36 -6.34 12.44
CA GLN A 240 7.99 -5.91 12.64
C GLN A 240 7.83 -4.87 13.76
N GLU A 241 8.61 -4.97 14.85
CA GLU A 241 8.74 -3.92 15.85
C GLU A 241 9.31 -2.63 15.24
N LEU A 242 10.28 -2.74 14.33
CA LEU A 242 10.78 -1.58 13.59
C LEU A 242 9.67 -0.96 12.73
N ALA A 243 8.87 -1.76 12.02
CA ALA A 243 7.72 -1.26 11.26
C ALA A 243 6.71 -0.52 12.17
N ALA A 244 6.44 -1.05 13.37
CA ALA A 244 5.61 -0.36 14.37
C ALA A 244 6.23 0.97 14.82
N ARG A 245 7.53 1.00 15.13
CA ARG A 245 8.25 2.26 15.49
C ARG A 245 8.22 3.28 14.35
N GLN A 246 8.24 2.83 13.12
CA GLN A 246 8.05 3.65 11.93
C GLN A 246 6.61 4.12 11.74
N GLY A 247 5.68 3.65 12.58
CA GLY A 247 4.26 4.06 12.57
C GLY A 247 3.41 3.29 11.57
N TYR A 248 3.79 2.08 11.22
CA TYR A 248 2.96 1.16 10.44
C TYR A 248 2.23 0.17 11.34
N LEU A 249 1.13 -0.37 10.85
CA LEU A 249 0.49 -1.53 11.45
C LEU A 249 1.32 -2.78 11.11
N PRO A 250 1.93 -3.48 12.10
CA PRO A 250 2.73 -4.67 11.81
C PRO A 250 1.89 -5.78 11.17
N ALA A 251 2.47 -6.56 10.25
CA ALA A 251 1.80 -7.75 9.73
C ALA A 251 1.86 -8.91 10.74
N HIS A 252 2.90 -8.98 11.57
CA HIS A 252 3.05 -9.99 12.62
C HIS A 252 2.01 -9.78 13.73
N PRO A 253 1.20 -10.81 14.08
CA PRO A 253 0.06 -10.65 15.00
C PRO A 253 0.46 -10.32 16.43
N ASP A 254 1.63 -10.80 16.87
CA ASP A 254 2.12 -10.64 18.26
C ASP A 254 2.84 -9.29 18.48
N VAL A 255 3.09 -8.52 17.42
CA VAL A 255 3.69 -7.18 17.54
C VAL A 255 2.59 -6.13 17.65
N ALA A 256 2.67 -5.31 18.71
CA ALA A 256 1.68 -4.27 18.97
C ALA A 256 1.71 -3.17 17.90
N ALA A 257 0.53 -2.71 17.52
CA ALA A 257 0.38 -1.51 16.70
C ALA A 257 0.82 -0.25 17.48
N PRO A 258 1.20 0.85 16.78
CA PRO A 258 1.38 2.13 17.45
C PRO A 258 0.11 2.58 18.19
N ASP A 259 0.28 3.24 19.35
CA ASP A 259 -0.82 3.62 20.28
C ASP A 259 -1.91 4.50 19.65
N TYR A 260 -1.64 5.13 18.53
CA TYR A 260 -2.60 5.99 17.81
C TYR A 260 -3.43 5.25 16.74
N PHE A 261 -3.20 3.95 16.54
CA PHE A 261 -4.10 3.11 15.78
C PHE A 261 -5.25 2.62 16.66
N PRO A 262 -6.45 2.39 16.11
CA PRO A 262 -7.47 1.63 16.81
C PRO A 262 -6.99 0.19 17.05
N ASP A 263 -7.68 -0.53 17.94
CA ASP A 263 -7.42 -1.94 18.12
C ASP A 263 -7.57 -2.70 16.79
N ARG A 264 -6.69 -3.67 16.52
CA ARG A 264 -6.71 -4.45 15.27
C ARG A 264 -8.07 -5.05 14.96
N SER A 265 -8.81 -5.46 15.99
CA SER A 265 -10.17 -6.02 15.87
C SER A 265 -11.23 -5.00 15.44
N GLU A 266 -10.92 -3.70 15.51
CA GLU A 266 -11.79 -2.61 15.07
C GLU A 266 -11.53 -2.18 13.63
N ILE A 267 -10.43 -2.67 13.02
CA ILE A 267 -10.08 -2.39 11.62
C ILE A 267 -10.67 -3.50 10.74
N SER A 268 -11.78 -3.22 10.09
CA SER A 268 -12.36 -4.11 9.09
C SER A 268 -11.60 -3.99 7.77
N VAL A 269 -11.00 -5.09 7.30
CA VAL A 269 -10.27 -5.11 6.02
C VAL A 269 -11.11 -5.74 4.93
N ILE A 270 -11.27 -5.02 3.82
CA ILE A 270 -11.92 -5.52 2.61
C ILE A 270 -10.94 -6.47 1.91
N THR A 271 -11.35 -7.71 1.73
CA THR A 271 -10.56 -8.74 1.05
C THR A 271 -10.88 -8.79 -0.44
N PHE A 272 -9.91 -9.14 -1.24
CA PHE A 272 -10.04 -9.39 -2.68
C PHE A 272 -9.12 -10.55 -3.08
N ASP A 273 -9.35 -11.13 -4.27
CA ASP A 273 -8.48 -12.15 -4.85
C ASP A 273 -7.42 -11.46 -5.73
N PRO A 274 -6.11 -11.56 -5.42
CA PRO A 274 -5.06 -10.93 -6.21
C PRO A 274 -4.98 -11.43 -7.66
N ALA A 275 -5.26 -12.70 -7.92
CA ALA A 275 -5.25 -13.27 -9.27
C ALA A 275 -6.41 -12.73 -10.12
N GLU A 276 -7.63 -12.66 -9.54
CA GLU A 276 -8.79 -12.03 -10.19
C GLU A 276 -8.54 -10.53 -10.42
N ALA A 277 -7.92 -9.84 -9.46
CA ALA A 277 -7.55 -8.44 -9.59
C ALA A 277 -6.55 -8.22 -10.74
N LEU A 278 -5.58 -9.11 -10.89
CA LEU A 278 -4.60 -9.07 -12.00
C LEU A 278 -5.29 -9.27 -13.36
N GLU A 279 -6.20 -10.24 -13.47
CA GLU A 279 -6.95 -10.47 -14.72
C GLU A 279 -7.73 -9.22 -15.17
N ASN A 280 -8.23 -8.45 -14.22
CA ASN A 280 -9.06 -7.28 -14.47
C ASN A 280 -8.27 -5.94 -14.46
N ASP A 281 -7.00 -5.92 -14.09
CA ASP A 281 -6.22 -4.68 -13.83
C ASP A 281 -6.27 -3.69 -14.98
N ALA A 282 -6.02 -4.14 -16.20
CA ALA A 282 -6.02 -3.29 -17.39
C ALA A 282 -7.41 -2.67 -17.66
N ALA A 283 -8.47 -3.50 -17.58
CA ALA A 283 -9.84 -3.04 -17.81
C ALA A 283 -10.32 -2.07 -16.71
N TYR A 284 -9.91 -2.30 -15.47
CA TYR A 284 -10.23 -1.43 -14.34
C TYR A 284 -9.54 -0.08 -14.45
N LYS A 285 -8.25 -0.06 -14.81
CA LYS A 285 -7.49 1.19 -15.05
C LYS A 285 -8.02 1.98 -16.25
N GLU A 286 -8.39 1.31 -17.34
CA GLU A 286 -9.02 1.95 -18.48
C GLU A 286 -10.35 2.60 -18.07
N ARG A 287 -11.24 1.87 -17.39
CA ARG A 287 -12.52 2.38 -16.91
C ARG A 287 -12.35 3.55 -15.94
N PHE A 288 -11.37 3.48 -15.04
CA PHE A 288 -11.05 4.59 -14.13
C PHE A 288 -10.59 5.83 -14.92
N SER A 289 -9.70 5.64 -15.90
CA SER A 289 -9.20 6.72 -16.77
C SER A 289 -10.32 7.39 -17.57
N GLU A 290 -11.33 6.64 -18.03
CA GLU A 290 -12.52 7.20 -18.69
C GLU A 290 -13.33 8.13 -17.77
N MET A 291 -13.37 7.87 -16.47
CA MET A 291 -14.12 8.66 -15.49
C MET A 291 -13.35 9.90 -15.01
N PHE A 292 -12.05 9.78 -14.76
CA PHE A 292 -11.25 10.82 -14.11
C PHE A 292 -10.18 11.45 -15.00
N GLY A 293 -9.98 10.92 -16.18
CA GLY A 293 -8.84 11.26 -17.03
C GLY A 293 -7.53 10.62 -16.55
N GLY A 294 -6.49 10.60 -17.38
CA GLY A 294 -5.18 10.05 -17.04
C GLY A 294 -4.24 10.07 -18.22
#